data_45bc5534af9cf32400dcbeed4e3d4bf9
#
_entry.id   45bc5534af9cf32400dcbeed4e3d4bf9
#
_cell.length_a   1.000
_cell.length_b   1.000
_cell.length_c   1.000
_cell.angle_alpha   90.00
_cell.angle_beta   90.00
_cell.angle_gamma   90.00
#
_symmetry.space_group_name_H-M   'P 1'
#
loop_
_entity.id
_entity.type
_entity.pdbx_description
1 polymer ?
#
loop_
_entity_poly.entity_id
_entity_poly.type
_entity_poly.pdbx_seq_one_letter_code
_entity_poly.pdbx_strand_id
1 'polypeptide(L)'
;DEKGEVVGQRPPSLMLPIKKQQMIDKYSLELQEITNPDKGLTPQIFQEAEEFAINNASKTFSNLAAKAYDKWGENSPILAVENLMPGMAFSRTKELKQLIEKSRDEFAKKIEGKVGKKEAQKIAEKQIGVTWDLGHLNLLRKTGFEEKDLIKESEDIAPMVKHVHLTDN
;
A
#
# COMPACT_ATOMS: atom_id res chain seq x y z
N ASP A 1 13.75 24.56 50.09
CA ASP A 1 13.92 25.26 48.82
C ASP A 1 14.91 24.58 47.92
N GLU A 2 14.65 23.36 47.59
CA GLU A 2 15.37 22.62 46.54
C GLU A 2 14.35 22.05 45.57
N LYS A 3 14.48 22.46 44.33
CA LYS A 3 13.67 21.98 43.23
C LYS A 3 13.94 20.49 43.00
N GLY A 4 13.25 19.65 43.77
CA GLY A 4 13.13 18.25 43.46
C GLY A 4 12.09 18.08 42.35
N GLU A 5 12.49 17.66 41.16
CA GLU A 5 11.57 17.11 40.18
C GLU A 5 10.77 16.00 40.83
N VAL A 6 9.49 16.22 40.95
CA VAL A 6 8.54 15.19 41.34
C VAL A 6 8.43 14.25 40.16
N VAL A 7 9.30 13.26 40.10
CA VAL A 7 9.08 12.07 39.29
C VAL A 7 7.74 11.51 39.78
N GLY A 8 6.71 11.61 38.95
CA GLY A 8 5.36 11.22 39.27
C GLY A 8 5.30 9.76 39.73
N GLN A 9 5.39 9.56 41.04
CA GLN A 9 5.13 8.24 41.62
C GLN A 9 3.66 7.92 41.42
N ARG A 10 3.39 6.81 40.74
CA ARG A 10 2.03 6.27 40.63
C ARG A 10 1.47 6.08 42.05
N PRO A 11 0.20 6.47 42.30
CA PRO A 11 -0.39 6.26 43.57
C PRO A 11 -0.31 4.78 43.99
N PRO A 12 -0.12 4.47 45.28
CA PRO A 12 0.07 3.08 45.77
C PRO A 12 -1.02 2.10 45.35
N SER A 13 -2.24 2.59 45.12
CA SER A 13 -3.38 1.81 44.66
C SER A 13 -3.27 1.31 43.21
N LEU A 14 -2.35 1.89 42.43
CA LEU A 14 -2.06 1.49 41.02
C LEU A 14 -0.75 0.71 40.87
N MET A 15 -0.03 0.46 41.97
CA MET A 15 1.16 -0.37 41.96
C MET A 15 0.75 -1.84 41.93
N LEU A 16 1.07 -2.52 40.84
CA LEU A 16 0.96 -3.98 40.78
C LEU A 16 1.92 -4.61 41.78
N PRO A 17 1.53 -5.71 42.48
CA PRO A 17 2.45 -6.47 43.29
C PRO A 17 3.73 -6.80 42.50
N ILE A 18 4.89 -6.65 43.15
CA ILE A 18 6.22 -6.82 42.52
C ILE A 18 6.31 -8.09 41.68
N LYS A 19 5.74 -9.20 42.14
CA LYS A 19 5.69 -10.45 41.37
C LYS A 19 4.91 -10.34 40.06
N LYS A 20 3.80 -9.59 40.04
CA LYS A 20 3.03 -9.36 38.81
C LYS A 20 3.76 -8.45 37.84
N GLN A 21 4.45 -7.44 38.33
CA GLN A 21 5.27 -6.57 37.50
C GLN A 21 6.43 -7.37 36.86
N GLN A 22 7.14 -8.17 37.64
CA GLN A 22 8.22 -9.02 37.14
C GLN A 22 7.73 -10.04 36.08
N MET A 23 6.52 -10.59 36.26
CA MET A 23 5.91 -11.45 35.25
C MET A 23 5.58 -10.67 33.95
N ILE A 24 5.03 -9.48 34.07
CA ILE A 24 4.73 -8.62 32.91
C ILE A 24 6.01 -8.28 32.18
N ASP A 25 7.07 -7.89 32.88
CA ASP A 25 8.35 -7.53 32.30
C ASP A 25 8.99 -8.73 31.58
N LYS A 26 8.94 -9.92 32.21
CA LYS A 26 9.43 -11.17 31.61
C LYS A 26 8.68 -11.52 30.33
N TYR A 27 7.35 -11.52 30.38
CA TYR A 27 6.55 -11.87 29.20
C TYR A 27 6.63 -10.79 28.11
N SER A 28 6.83 -9.53 28.48
CA SER A 28 7.06 -8.47 27.49
C SER A 28 8.39 -8.66 26.76
N LEU A 29 9.44 -9.10 27.46
CA LEU A 29 10.73 -9.43 26.84
C LEU A 29 10.63 -10.68 25.94
N GLU A 30 9.97 -11.74 26.43
CA GLU A 30 9.71 -12.93 25.62
C GLU A 30 8.87 -12.59 24.36
N LEU A 31 7.87 -11.72 24.51
CA LEU A 31 7.07 -11.26 23.39
C LEU A 31 7.91 -10.45 22.38
N GLN A 32 8.79 -9.56 22.85
CA GLN A 32 9.72 -8.82 22.00
C GLN A 32 10.71 -9.74 21.27
N GLU A 33 11.19 -10.79 21.92
CA GLU A 33 12.06 -11.79 21.27
C GLU A 33 11.32 -12.59 20.19
N ILE A 34 10.07 -12.97 20.47
CA ILE A 34 9.21 -13.66 19.52
C ILE A 34 8.76 -12.73 18.38
N THR A 35 8.57 -11.43 18.63
CA THR A 35 8.13 -10.43 17.66
C THR A 35 9.29 -9.74 16.91
N ASN A 36 10.53 -10.20 17.09
CA ASN A 36 11.66 -9.67 16.36
C ASN A 36 11.58 -10.06 14.87
N PRO A 37 11.39 -9.11 13.96
CA PRO A 37 11.24 -9.40 12.53
C PRO A 37 12.46 -10.08 11.91
N ASP A 38 13.65 -9.91 12.51
CA ASP A 38 14.88 -10.51 12.02
C ASP A 38 14.98 -12.02 12.30
N LYS A 39 14.16 -12.55 13.19
CA LYS A 39 14.14 -13.99 13.53
C LYS A 39 13.13 -14.81 12.73
N GLY A 40 12.35 -14.22 11.84
CA GLY A 40 11.45 -14.92 10.91
C GLY A 40 10.34 -15.78 11.54
N LEU A 41 10.12 -15.68 12.86
CA LEU A 41 9.25 -16.56 13.63
C LEU A 41 7.92 -15.91 14.06
N THR A 42 7.70 -14.65 13.71
CA THR A 42 6.50 -13.95 14.16
C THR A 42 5.45 -13.84 13.06
N PRO A 43 4.21 -14.25 13.31
CA PRO A 43 3.11 -13.71 12.54
C PRO A 43 3.12 -12.19 12.72
N GLN A 44 3.16 -11.44 11.62
CA GLN A 44 2.99 -9.99 11.67
C GLN A 44 1.61 -9.70 12.27
N ILE A 45 1.60 -9.29 13.53
CA ILE A 45 0.36 -8.91 14.23
C ILE A 45 -0.09 -7.53 13.74
N PHE A 46 0.86 -6.71 13.24
CA PHE A 46 0.60 -5.39 12.66
C PHE A 46 1.27 -5.30 11.29
N GLN A 47 0.55 -4.77 10.33
CA GLN A 47 1.04 -4.42 9.00
C GLN A 47 0.81 -2.92 8.80
N GLU A 48 1.72 -2.24 8.11
CA GLU A 48 1.49 -0.86 7.71
C GLU A 48 0.20 -0.74 6.89
N ALA A 49 -0.60 0.28 7.17
CA ALA A 49 -1.91 0.46 6.52
C ALA A 49 -1.76 0.57 5.00
N GLU A 50 -0.70 1.23 4.51
CA GLU A 50 -0.39 1.35 3.09
C GLU A 50 -0.11 -0.02 2.47
N GLU A 51 0.76 -0.80 3.08
CA GLU A 51 1.09 -2.15 2.61
C GLU A 51 -0.14 -3.07 2.61
N PHE A 52 -0.94 -3.01 3.66
CA PHE A 52 -2.21 -3.75 3.75
C PHE A 52 -3.17 -3.36 2.62
N ALA A 53 -3.31 -2.06 2.34
CA ALA A 53 -4.16 -1.57 1.27
C ALA A 53 -3.67 -2.04 -0.11
N ILE A 54 -2.37 -1.93 -0.38
CA ILE A 54 -1.76 -2.41 -1.63
C ILE A 54 -1.95 -3.92 -1.79
N ASN A 55 -1.72 -4.71 -0.72
CA ASN A 55 -1.85 -6.16 -0.75
C ASN A 55 -3.28 -6.62 -1.05
N ASN A 56 -4.29 -5.97 -0.48
CA ASN A 56 -5.69 -6.33 -0.69
C ASN A 56 -6.22 -5.83 -2.04
N ALA A 57 -5.87 -4.61 -2.41
CA ALA A 57 -6.27 -4.04 -3.69
C ALA A 57 -5.64 -4.80 -4.87
N SER A 58 -4.35 -5.14 -4.81
CA SER A 58 -3.67 -5.90 -5.86
C SER A 58 -4.28 -7.29 -6.07
N LYS A 59 -4.64 -7.99 -5.00
CA LYS A 59 -5.37 -9.27 -5.08
C LYS A 59 -6.74 -9.10 -5.77
N THR A 60 -7.45 -8.03 -5.44
CA THR A 60 -8.77 -7.75 -6.02
C THR A 60 -8.64 -7.47 -7.51
N PHE A 61 -7.73 -6.58 -7.91
CA PHE A 61 -7.52 -6.22 -9.31
C PHE A 61 -6.97 -7.38 -10.13
N SER A 62 -6.01 -8.14 -9.62
CA SER A 62 -5.48 -9.33 -10.30
C SER A 62 -6.54 -10.42 -10.49
N ASN A 63 -7.43 -10.62 -9.51
CA ASN A 63 -8.53 -11.57 -9.64
C ASN A 63 -9.56 -11.10 -10.66
N LEU A 64 -9.87 -9.81 -10.69
CA LEU A 64 -10.81 -9.24 -11.67
C LEU A 64 -10.25 -9.36 -13.08
N ALA A 65 -8.97 -9.00 -13.29
CA ALA A 65 -8.29 -9.14 -14.57
C ALA A 65 -8.24 -10.60 -15.03
N ALA A 66 -7.93 -11.54 -14.13
CA ALA A 66 -7.91 -12.97 -14.47
C ALA A 66 -9.29 -13.48 -14.89
N LYS A 67 -10.36 -13.13 -14.19
CA LYS A 67 -11.74 -13.47 -14.57
C LYS A 67 -12.13 -12.87 -15.93
N ALA A 68 -11.74 -11.62 -16.19
CA ALA A 68 -11.98 -10.97 -17.45
C ALA A 68 -11.23 -11.69 -18.58
N TYR A 69 -9.96 -12.02 -18.35
CA TYR A 69 -9.14 -12.76 -19.31
C TYR A 69 -9.69 -14.16 -19.58
N ASP A 70 -10.16 -14.88 -18.58
CA ASP A 70 -10.77 -16.20 -18.76
C ASP A 70 -12.03 -16.15 -19.62
N LYS A 71 -12.76 -15.03 -19.58
CA LYS A 71 -13.99 -14.87 -20.37
C LYS A 71 -13.76 -14.35 -21.78
N TRP A 72 -12.81 -13.43 -21.97
CA TRP A 72 -12.66 -12.69 -23.23
C TRP A 72 -11.25 -12.80 -23.84
N GLY A 73 -10.30 -13.49 -23.18
CA GLY A 73 -8.92 -13.63 -23.65
C GLY A 73 -8.25 -12.27 -23.83
N GLU A 74 -7.55 -12.11 -24.95
CA GLU A 74 -6.86 -10.86 -25.29
C GLU A 74 -7.78 -9.66 -25.56
N ASN A 75 -9.07 -9.91 -25.76
CA ASN A 75 -10.11 -8.88 -25.92
C ASN A 75 -10.71 -8.43 -24.58
N SER A 76 -10.10 -8.80 -23.46
CA SER A 76 -10.54 -8.36 -22.16
C SER A 76 -10.52 -6.84 -22.06
N PRO A 77 -11.46 -6.23 -21.33
CA PRO A 77 -11.42 -4.82 -21.03
C PRO A 77 -10.18 -4.46 -20.21
N ILE A 78 -9.64 -3.28 -20.45
CA ILE A 78 -8.54 -2.75 -19.67
C ILE A 78 -9.06 -2.34 -18.29
N LEU A 79 -8.39 -2.80 -17.23
CA LEU A 79 -8.59 -2.35 -15.87
C LEU A 79 -7.68 -1.15 -15.61
N ALA A 80 -8.25 0.03 -15.55
CA ALA A 80 -7.51 1.25 -15.24
C ALA A 80 -7.91 1.75 -13.84
N VAL A 81 -6.92 1.88 -12.95
CA VAL A 81 -7.10 2.36 -11.59
C VAL A 81 -6.81 3.85 -11.54
N GLU A 82 -7.76 4.60 -10.99
CA GLU A 82 -7.65 6.06 -10.94
C GLU A 82 -6.90 6.52 -9.69
N ASN A 83 -6.05 7.56 -9.83
CA ASN A 83 -5.48 8.26 -8.69
C ASN A 83 -6.59 9.00 -7.93
N LEU A 84 -6.61 8.81 -6.62
CA LEU A 84 -7.62 9.42 -5.76
C LEU A 84 -7.22 10.86 -5.33
N MET A 85 -8.13 11.55 -4.66
CA MET A 85 -7.88 12.89 -4.14
C MET A 85 -6.77 12.90 -3.09
N PRO A 86 -6.03 13.99 -2.93
CA PRO A 86 -5.02 14.13 -1.88
C PRO A 86 -5.53 13.76 -0.50
N GLY A 87 -4.73 12.99 0.24
CA GLY A 87 -5.09 12.48 1.57
C GLY A 87 -5.82 11.13 1.56
N MET A 88 -6.21 10.64 0.39
CA MET A 88 -6.72 9.27 0.23
C MET A 88 -5.59 8.31 -0.18
N ALA A 89 -5.78 7.01 0.04
CA ALA A 89 -4.86 5.98 -0.46
C ALA A 89 -4.76 6.07 -1.99
N PHE A 90 -3.57 5.78 -2.52
CA PHE A 90 -3.30 5.78 -3.98
C PHE A 90 -3.47 7.16 -4.66
N SER A 91 -3.41 8.22 -3.90
CA SER A 91 -3.44 9.59 -4.43
C SER A 91 -2.11 10.02 -5.06
N ARG A 92 -1.02 9.35 -4.71
CA ARG A 92 0.33 9.66 -5.17
C ARG A 92 0.87 8.58 -6.09
N THR A 93 1.71 9.01 -7.02
CA THR A 93 2.34 8.14 -8.02
C THR A 93 3.06 6.95 -7.39
N LYS A 94 3.79 7.15 -6.29
CA LYS A 94 4.54 6.07 -5.62
C LYS A 94 3.64 4.92 -5.21
N GLU A 95 2.56 5.21 -4.49
CA GLU A 95 1.62 4.19 -3.99
C GLU A 95 0.85 3.53 -5.14
N LEU A 96 0.38 4.33 -6.09
CA LEU A 96 -0.36 3.85 -7.25
C LEU A 96 0.51 2.94 -8.13
N LYS A 97 1.76 3.30 -8.35
CA LYS A 97 2.74 2.50 -9.10
C LYS A 97 2.96 1.13 -8.45
N GLN A 98 3.20 1.09 -7.15
CA GLN A 98 3.35 -0.16 -6.40
C GLN A 98 2.11 -1.05 -6.51
N LEU A 99 0.91 -0.45 -6.42
CA LEU A 99 -0.34 -1.17 -6.60
C LEU A 99 -0.45 -1.80 -7.98
N ILE A 100 -0.16 -1.02 -9.04
CA ILE A 100 -0.26 -1.50 -10.42
C ILE A 100 0.78 -2.58 -10.71
N GLU A 101 2.03 -2.38 -10.32
CA GLU A 101 3.11 -3.37 -10.49
C GLU A 101 2.73 -4.69 -9.83
N LYS A 102 2.30 -4.65 -8.56
CA LYS A 102 1.89 -5.84 -7.82
C LYS A 102 0.66 -6.52 -8.43
N SER A 103 -0.31 -5.74 -8.89
CA SER A 103 -1.51 -6.26 -9.56
C SER A 103 -1.16 -6.98 -10.87
N ARG A 104 -0.23 -6.42 -11.66
CA ARG A 104 0.27 -7.03 -12.89
C ARG A 104 1.01 -8.34 -12.61
N ASP A 105 1.89 -8.34 -11.62
CA ASP A 105 2.66 -9.54 -11.25
C ASP A 105 1.76 -10.68 -10.76
N GLU A 106 0.79 -10.37 -9.91
CA GLU A 106 -0.17 -11.36 -9.44
C GLU A 106 -1.08 -11.88 -10.56
N PHE A 107 -1.50 -11.00 -11.48
CA PHE A 107 -2.28 -11.41 -12.63
C PHE A 107 -1.47 -12.27 -13.59
N ALA A 108 -0.24 -11.87 -13.94
CA ALA A 108 0.65 -12.64 -14.78
C ALA A 108 0.87 -14.05 -14.25
N LYS A 109 1.12 -14.21 -12.94
CA LYS A 109 1.24 -15.54 -12.29
C LYS A 109 0.00 -16.41 -12.46
N LYS A 110 -1.20 -15.82 -12.51
CA LYS A 110 -2.46 -16.58 -12.67
C LYS A 110 -2.64 -17.13 -14.09
N ILE A 111 -2.10 -16.45 -15.08
CA ILE A 111 -2.27 -16.85 -16.50
C ILE A 111 -1.01 -17.48 -17.12
N GLU A 112 0.15 -17.43 -16.44
CA GLU A 112 1.42 -17.93 -17.00
C GLU A 112 1.38 -19.41 -17.40
N GLY A 113 0.61 -20.24 -16.71
CA GLY A 113 0.40 -21.64 -17.06
C GLY A 113 -0.36 -21.84 -18.38
N LYS A 114 -1.07 -20.80 -18.88
CA LYS A 114 -1.85 -20.84 -20.12
C LYS A 114 -1.08 -20.30 -21.32
N VAL A 115 -0.29 -19.25 -21.12
CA VAL A 115 0.32 -18.50 -22.22
C VAL A 115 1.85 -18.43 -22.15
N GLY A 116 2.44 -18.92 -21.08
CA GLY A 116 3.86 -18.79 -20.78
C GLY A 116 4.22 -17.46 -20.10
N LYS A 117 5.30 -17.46 -19.32
CA LYS A 117 5.68 -16.36 -18.42
C LYS A 117 5.86 -15.02 -19.14
N LYS A 118 6.60 -15.02 -20.28
CA LYS A 118 6.89 -13.77 -21.03
C LYS A 118 5.63 -13.14 -21.60
N GLU A 119 4.71 -13.96 -22.14
CA GLU A 119 3.47 -13.47 -22.70
C GLU A 119 2.49 -13.03 -21.62
N ALA A 120 2.43 -13.76 -20.49
CA ALA A 120 1.64 -13.36 -19.33
C ALA A 120 1.99 -11.96 -18.83
N GLN A 121 3.28 -11.61 -18.79
CA GLN A 121 3.73 -10.28 -18.37
C GLN A 121 3.26 -9.19 -19.35
N LYS A 122 3.40 -9.42 -20.67
CA LYS A 122 2.91 -8.46 -21.67
C LYS A 122 1.40 -8.26 -21.61
N ILE A 123 0.65 -9.33 -21.40
CA ILE A 123 -0.80 -9.27 -21.26
C ILE A 123 -1.15 -8.47 -19.99
N ALA A 124 -0.45 -8.69 -18.89
CA ALA A 124 -0.68 -7.94 -17.65
C ALA A 124 -0.40 -6.44 -17.81
N GLU A 125 0.68 -6.08 -18.49
CA GLU A 125 1.01 -4.69 -18.81
C GLU A 125 -0.04 -4.04 -19.71
N LYS A 126 -0.60 -4.79 -20.67
CA LYS A 126 -1.66 -4.32 -21.56
C LYS A 126 -2.97 -4.09 -20.81
N GLN A 127 -3.34 -5.03 -19.93
CA GLN A 127 -4.69 -5.08 -19.35
C GLN A 127 -4.86 -4.36 -18.02
N ILE A 128 -3.77 -4.08 -17.29
CA ILE A 128 -3.83 -3.34 -16.03
C ILE A 128 -3.01 -2.07 -16.16
N GLY A 129 -3.61 -0.92 -15.83
CA GLY A 129 -2.93 0.36 -15.88
C GLY A 129 -3.61 1.42 -15.04
N VAL A 130 -3.37 2.66 -15.36
CA VAL A 130 -3.80 3.83 -14.60
C VAL A 130 -4.73 4.70 -15.44
N THR A 131 -5.80 5.17 -14.82
CA THR A 131 -6.49 6.39 -15.22
C THR A 131 -5.84 7.54 -14.45
N TRP A 132 -5.22 8.48 -15.15
CA TRP A 132 -4.56 9.63 -14.52
C TRP A 132 -5.48 10.85 -14.57
N ASP A 133 -6.04 11.20 -13.41
CA ASP A 133 -6.91 12.39 -13.27
C ASP A 133 -6.06 13.61 -12.88
N LEU A 134 -5.96 14.56 -13.80
CA LEU A 134 -5.18 15.79 -13.62
C LEU A 134 -5.85 16.78 -12.66
N GLY A 135 -7.18 16.72 -12.51
CA GLY A 135 -7.88 17.53 -11.52
C GLY A 135 -7.54 17.07 -10.10
N HIS A 136 -7.56 15.77 -9.83
CA HIS A 136 -7.11 15.22 -8.55
C HIS A 136 -5.65 15.57 -8.25
N LEU A 137 -4.78 15.45 -9.26
CA LEU A 137 -3.38 15.84 -9.14
C LEU A 137 -3.23 17.33 -8.81
N ASN A 138 -3.99 18.21 -9.50
CA ASN A 138 -3.91 19.66 -9.29
C ASN A 138 -4.29 20.07 -7.86
N LEU A 139 -5.15 19.30 -7.18
CA LEU A 139 -5.49 19.54 -5.77
C LEU A 139 -4.28 19.43 -4.82
N LEU A 140 -3.21 18.73 -5.21
CA LEU A 140 -1.97 18.69 -4.43
C LEU A 140 -1.34 20.07 -4.24
N ARG A 141 -1.58 21.02 -5.14
CA ARG A 141 -1.11 22.41 -5.00
C ARG A 141 -1.64 23.06 -3.72
N LYS A 142 -2.85 22.71 -3.29
CA LYS A 142 -3.44 23.19 -2.04
C LYS A 142 -2.71 22.67 -0.79
N THR A 143 -1.89 21.64 -0.95
CA THR A 143 -1.09 21.04 0.13
C THR A 143 0.40 21.41 0.04
N GLY A 144 0.76 22.39 -0.80
CA GLY A 144 2.11 22.92 -0.89
C GLY A 144 2.98 22.34 -2.01
N PHE A 145 2.42 21.52 -2.91
CA PHE A 145 3.13 21.02 -4.08
C PHE A 145 3.23 22.09 -5.15
N GLU A 146 4.41 22.21 -5.76
CA GLU A 146 4.65 23.11 -6.87
C GLU A 146 4.40 22.44 -8.23
N GLU A 147 4.28 23.19 -9.29
CA GLU A 147 4.06 22.68 -10.65
C GLU A 147 5.09 21.63 -11.06
N LYS A 148 6.37 21.85 -10.73
CA LYS A 148 7.45 20.89 -11.02
C LYS A 148 7.23 19.52 -10.36
N ASP A 149 6.62 19.49 -9.16
CA ASP A 149 6.33 18.26 -8.45
C ASP A 149 5.20 17.52 -9.15
N LEU A 150 4.18 18.22 -9.64
CA LEU A 150 3.06 17.64 -10.39
C LEU A 150 3.52 17.07 -11.74
N ILE A 151 4.41 17.78 -12.42
CA ILE A 151 5.02 17.30 -13.68
C ILE A 151 5.78 16.01 -13.40
N LYS A 152 6.61 15.99 -12.36
CA LYS A 152 7.36 14.78 -11.97
C LYS A 152 6.45 13.60 -11.63
N GLU A 153 5.38 13.80 -10.84
CA GLU A 153 4.38 12.76 -10.56
C GLU A 153 3.81 12.19 -11.88
N SER A 154 3.50 13.06 -12.84
CA SER A 154 2.94 12.65 -14.13
C SER A 154 3.95 11.93 -15.02
N GLU A 155 5.19 12.37 -15.06
CA GLU A 155 6.28 11.69 -15.78
C GLU A 155 6.54 10.29 -15.22
N ASP A 156 6.59 10.17 -13.88
CA ASP A 156 6.87 8.90 -13.20
C ASP A 156 5.79 7.84 -13.43
N ILE A 157 4.52 8.23 -13.62
CA ILE A 157 3.39 7.31 -13.84
C ILE A 157 3.07 7.08 -15.33
N ALA A 158 3.52 7.97 -16.21
CA ALA A 158 3.18 7.97 -17.63
C ALA A 158 3.29 6.59 -18.32
N PRO A 159 4.32 5.76 -18.07
CA PRO A 159 4.42 4.42 -18.68
C PRO A 159 3.26 3.47 -18.34
N MET A 160 2.51 3.75 -17.27
CA MET A 160 1.40 2.91 -16.81
C MET A 160 0.04 3.47 -17.19
N VAL A 161 -0.03 4.69 -17.70
CA VAL A 161 -1.27 5.39 -18.03
C VAL A 161 -1.94 4.74 -19.24
N LYS A 162 -3.23 4.44 -19.10
CA LYS A 162 -4.12 3.92 -20.15
C LYS A 162 -5.21 4.91 -20.51
N HIS A 163 -5.55 5.77 -19.58
CA HIS A 163 -6.59 6.77 -19.74
C HIS A 163 -6.23 8.04 -18.97
N VAL A 164 -6.66 9.19 -19.45
CA VAL A 164 -6.45 10.48 -18.80
C VAL A 164 -7.80 11.17 -18.60
N HIS A 165 -8.06 11.60 -17.37
CA HIS A 165 -9.16 12.52 -17.08
C HIS A 165 -8.62 13.95 -17.06
N LEU A 166 -9.22 14.80 -17.88
CA LEU A 166 -8.97 16.24 -17.89
C LEU A 166 -10.17 16.92 -17.22
N THR A 167 -10.03 17.16 -15.93
CA THR A 167 -11.05 17.88 -15.16
C THR A 167 -10.53 19.28 -14.83
N ASP A 168 -11.39 20.28 -14.97
CA ASP A 168 -11.14 21.66 -14.57
C ASP A 168 -11.62 21.84 -13.13
N ASN A 169 -10.69 22.04 -12.19
CA ASN A 169 -10.94 22.25 -10.76
C ASN A 169 -10.38 23.58 -10.27
#